data_20ba494c390a5160cb5b6cd4842390d4
#
_entry.id   20ba494c390a5160cb5b6cd4842390d4
#
_cell.length_a   1.000
_cell.length_b   1.000
_cell.length_c   1.000
_cell.angle_alpha   90.00
_cell.angle_beta   90.00
_cell.angle_gamma   90.00
#
_symmetry.space_group_name_H-M   'P 1'
#
loop_
_entity.id
_entity.type
_entity.pdbx_description
1 polymer ?
#
loop_
_entity_poly.entity_id
_entity_poly.type
_entity_poly.pdbx_seq_one_letter_code
_entity_poly.pdbx_strand_id
1 'polypeptide(L)'
;MLKENAGGLCYELNRLFQWLLTELGYRAKLVAATVLNEQGEWVHQDSHATTIVSLDEKSYVVDVGFGDCVREPLPLSGEEIHDVSGTYRIIPVIGTALFDLQNKQGEKWITKFRFSTEEKQLKQFHEASRFIQTSDKSPFTQGRIVTIATPDGRITLSGHTLTMTHGDKKMRKRIREDDVPAILRQYFGMDEFVPM
;
A
#
# COMPACT_ATOMS: atom_id res chain seq x y z
N MET A 1 7.63 -10.64 -12.01
CA MET A 1 6.92 -10.62 -10.70
C MET A 1 6.53 -12.03 -10.26
N LEU A 2 5.49 -12.70 -10.79
CA LEU A 2 5.04 -14.02 -10.28
C LEU A 2 6.05 -15.17 -10.45
N LYS A 3 6.91 -15.14 -11.47
CA LYS A 3 7.88 -16.19 -11.74
C LYS A 3 9.20 -16.06 -10.98
N GLU A 4 9.48 -14.88 -10.44
CA GLU A 4 10.80 -14.53 -9.88
C GLU A 4 10.73 -14.16 -8.40
N ASN A 5 9.58 -14.38 -7.73
CA ASN A 5 9.32 -13.91 -6.37
C ASN A 5 9.68 -12.43 -6.15
N ALA A 6 9.60 -11.65 -7.23
CA ALA A 6 9.87 -10.23 -7.17
C ALA A 6 8.68 -9.50 -6.57
N GLY A 7 8.95 -8.51 -5.74
CA GLY A 7 7.97 -7.54 -5.29
C GLY A 7 7.47 -6.65 -6.43
N GLY A 8 6.71 -5.61 -6.11
CA GLY A 8 6.22 -4.63 -7.07
C GLY A 8 5.70 -3.39 -6.40
N LEU A 9 5.49 -2.34 -7.17
CA LEU A 9 4.77 -1.14 -6.72
C LEU A 9 3.27 -1.39 -6.62
N CYS A 10 2.58 -0.47 -5.97
CA CYS A 10 1.13 -0.50 -5.82
C CYS A 10 0.38 -0.67 -7.15
N TYR A 11 0.87 -0.07 -8.23
CA TYR A 11 0.28 -0.17 -9.57
C TYR A 11 0.27 -1.61 -10.11
N GLU A 12 1.36 -2.34 -9.89
CA GLU A 12 1.52 -3.72 -10.34
C GLU A 12 0.76 -4.68 -9.43
N LEU A 13 0.93 -4.53 -8.11
CA LEU A 13 0.33 -5.41 -7.12
C LEU A 13 -1.20 -5.30 -7.12
N ASN A 14 -1.75 -4.09 -7.04
CA ASN A 14 -3.20 -3.90 -7.04
C ASN A 14 -3.84 -4.18 -8.41
N ARG A 15 -3.12 -3.96 -9.53
CA ARG A 15 -3.63 -4.38 -10.85
C ARG A 15 -3.69 -5.89 -11.00
N LEU A 16 -2.68 -6.61 -10.51
CA LEU A 16 -2.67 -8.08 -10.52
C LEU A 16 -3.77 -8.63 -9.60
N PHE A 17 -3.94 -8.03 -8.43
CA PHE A 17 -4.98 -8.42 -7.49
C PHE A 17 -6.39 -8.14 -8.03
N GLN A 18 -6.61 -6.99 -8.65
CA GLN A 18 -7.86 -6.64 -9.32
C GLN A 18 -8.19 -7.65 -10.43
N TRP A 19 -7.18 -8.03 -11.24
CA TRP A 19 -7.36 -9.05 -12.27
C TRP A 19 -7.76 -10.40 -11.66
N LEU A 20 -7.07 -10.87 -10.61
CA LEU A 20 -7.39 -12.12 -9.92
C LEU A 20 -8.82 -12.11 -9.38
N LEU A 21 -9.23 -11.02 -8.73
CA LEU A 21 -10.60 -10.88 -8.22
C LEU A 21 -11.64 -10.95 -9.33
N THR A 22 -11.36 -10.36 -10.50
CA THR A 22 -12.24 -10.41 -11.68
C THR A 22 -12.35 -11.85 -12.22
N GLU A 23 -11.23 -12.58 -12.33
CA GLU A 23 -11.22 -14.00 -12.74
C GLU A 23 -11.99 -14.90 -11.76
N LEU A 24 -12.01 -14.54 -10.48
CA LEU A 24 -12.80 -15.22 -9.45
C LEU A 24 -14.30 -14.81 -9.46
N GLY A 25 -14.71 -13.93 -10.39
CA GLY A 25 -16.11 -13.53 -10.57
C GLY A 25 -16.55 -12.31 -9.74
N TYR A 26 -15.63 -11.63 -9.02
CA TYR A 26 -15.95 -10.40 -8.31
C TYR A 26 -15.98 -9.20 -9.27
N ARG A 27 -16.87 -8.24 -8.99
CA ARG A 27 -16.86 -6.93 -9.65
C ARG A 27 -15.78 -6.05 -9.00
N ALA A 28 -14.57 -6.07 -9.56
CA ALA A 28 -13.41 -5.36 -9.06
C ALA A 28 -12.93 -4.32 -10.06
N LYS A 29 -12.62 -3.11 -9.59
CA LYS A 29 -12.08 -2.02 -10.40
C LYS A 29 -10.87 -1.38 -9.74
N LEU A 30 -9.89 -0.99 -10.57
CA LEU A 30 -8.74 -0.21 -10.13
C LEU A 30 -9.13 1.26 -10.04
N VAL A 31 -8.71 1.95 -8.99
CA VAL A 31 -8.98 3.38 -8.79
C VAL A 31 -7.69 4.09 -8.37
N ALA A 32 -7.64 5.39 -8.67
CA ALA A 32 -6.50 6.23 -8.30
C ALA A 32 -6.65 6.83 -6.91
N ALA A 33 -5.53 6.88 -6.20
CA ALA A 33 -5.40 7.51 -4.91
C ALA A 33 -4.17 8.41 -4.85
N THR A 34 -4.25 9.46 -4.04
CA THR A 34 -3.14 10.36 -3.73
C THR A 34 -2.75 10.19 -2.27
N VAL A 35 -1.49 9.88 -2.02
CA VAL A 35 -0.96 9.62 -0.66
C VAL A 35 -0.73 10.92 0.06
N LEU A 36 -1.06 10.96 1.36
CA LEU A 36 -0.65 12.01 2.29
C LEU A 36 0.60 11.52 3.04
N ASN A 37 1.71 12.27 2.96
CA ASN A 37 2.94 11.91 3.64
C ASN A 37 2.89 12.23 5.15
N GLU A 38 3.90 11.82 5.90
CA GLU A 38 3.99 12.05 7.34
C GLU A 38 4.08 13.54 7.72
N GLN A 39 4.45 14.40 6.78
CA GLN A 39 4.50 15.87 6.94
C GLN A 39 3.13 16.52 6.73
N GLY A 40 2.12 15.75 6.33
CA GLY A 40 0.77 16.26 6.03
C GLY A 40 0.67 16.90 4.64
N GLU A 41 1.57 16.57 3.72
CA GLU A 41 1.57 17.06 2.36
C GLU A 41 1.11 15.96 1.38
N TRP A 42 0.30 16.35 0.40
CA TRP A 42 -0.07 15.46 -0.70
C TRP A 42 1.14 15.20 -1.59
N VAL A 43 1.44 13.93 -1.78
CA VAL A 43 2.45 13.49 -2.76
C VAL A 43 1.91 13.79 -4.17
N HIS A 44 2.60 13.32 -5.21
CA HIS A 44 2.13 13.45 -6.59
C HIS A 44 0.71 12.89 -6.75
N GLN A 45 -0.14 13.58 -7.53
CA GLN A 45 -1.50 13.09 -7.85
C GLN A 45 -1.44 11.68 -8.43
N ASP A 46 -2.42 10.84 -8.06
CA ASP A 46 -2.50 9.43 -8.47
C ASP A 46 -1.24 8.60 -8.08
N SER A 47 -0.55 9.03 -7.01
CA SER A 47 0.67 8.38 -6.50
C SER A 47 0.45 6.98 -5.93
N HIS A 48 -0.80 6.51 -5.87
CA HIS A 48 -1.16 5.18 -5.45
C HIS A 48 -2.32 4.64 -6.31
N ALA A 49 -2.29 3.34 -6.58
CA ALA A 49 -3.41 2.61 -7.16
C ALA A 49 -3.97 1.66 -6.10
N THR A 50 -5.28 1.66 -5.92
CA THR A 50 -6.00 0.73 -5.04
C THR A 50 -7.16 0.07 -5.75
N THR A 51 -7.81 -0.92 -5.16
CA THR A 51 -8.88 -1.69 -5.77
C THR A 51 -10.17 -1.52 -4.98
N ILE A 52 -11.28 -1.28 -5.68
CA ILE A 52 -12.62 -1.34 -5.11
C ILE A 52 -13.32 -2.59 -5.60
N VAL A 53 -13.91 -3.35 -4.68
CA VAL A 53 -14.74 -4.52 -4.95
C VAL A 53 -16.17 -4.21 -4.57
N SER A 54 -17.10 -4.54 -5.45
CA SER A 54 -18.54 -4.52 -5.16
C SER A 54 -19.01 -5.93 -4.84
N LEU A 55 -19.57 -6.10 -3.65
CA LEU A 55 -20.15 -7.35 -3.17
C LEU A 55 -21.56 -7.05 -2.65
N ASP A 56 -22.55 -7.68 -3.23
CA ASP A 56 -23.97 -7.34 -3.04
C ASP A 56 -24.20 -5.84 -3.31
N GLU A 57 -24.80 -5.11 -2.39
CA GLU A 57 -25.05 -3.67 -2.51
C GLU A 57 -23.95 -2.81 -1.86
N LYS A 58 -22.86 -3.43 -1.38
CA LYS A 58 -21.77 -2.75 -0.66
C LYS A 58 -20.50 -2.67 -1.52
N SER A 59 -19.70 -1.66 -1.24
CA SER A 59 -18.39 -1.49 -1.88
C SER A 59 -17.30 -1.45 -0.80
N TYR A 60 -16.17 -2.09 -1.13
CA TYR A 60 -15.02 -2.24 -0.22
C TYR A 60 -13.75 -1.84 -0.94
N VAL A 61 -12.86 -1.14 -0.25
CA VAL A 61 -11.47 -1.02 -0.67
C VAL A 61 -10.72 -2.26 -0.21
N VAL A 62 -9.99 -2.86 -1.14
CA VAL A 62 -9.06 -3.97 -0.89
C VAL A 62 -7.71 -3.59 -1.48
N ASP A 63 -6.66 -3.60 -0.67
CA ASP A 63 -5.36 -3.07 -1.04
C ASP A 63 -4.22 -3.99 -0.63
N VAL A 64 -3.43 -4.43 -1.60
CA VAL A 64 -2.25 -5.28 -1.39
C VAL A 64 -0.94 -4.55 -1.72
N GLY A 65 -1.02 -3.26 -2.09
CA GLY A 65 0.11 -2.47 -2.61
C GLY A 65 0.53 -1.30 -1.74
N PHE A 66 -0.25 -0.87 -0.73
CA PHE A 66 0.09 0.30 0.07
C PHE A 66 1.24 0.05 1.06
N GLY A 67 1.51 -1.19 1.40
CA GLY A 67 2.66 -1.57 2.23
C GLY A 67 2.48 -1.37 3.74
N ASP A 68 1.71 -0.40 4.20
CA ASP A 68 1.43 -0.13 5.62
C ASP A 68 -0.07 0.17 5.78
N CYS A 69 -0.90 -0.83 5.52
CA CYS A 69 -2.33 -0.70 5.57
C CYS A 69 -2.99 -1.95 6.18
N VAL A 70 -4.27 -1.81 6.44
CA VAL A 70 -5.19 -2.88 6.81
C VAL A 70 -5.14 -4.01 5.79
N ARG A 71 -5.33 -5.24 6.26
CA ARG A 71 -5.36 -6.46 5.47
C ARG A 71 -6.77 -7.03 5.30
N GLU A 72 -7.74 -6.36 5.89
CA GLU A 72 -9.15 -6.66 5.78
C GLU A 72 -9.83 -5.72 4.77
N PRO A 73 -10.88 -6.15 4.06
CA PRO A 73 -11.67 -5.28 3.21
C PRO A 73 -12.28 -4.12 4.01
N LEU A 74 -12.06 -2.89 3.57
CA LEU A 74 -12.60 -1.69 4.20
C LEU A 74 -13.88 -1.23 3.51
N PRO A 75 -15.03 -1.25 4.19
CA PRO A 75 -16.27 -0.77 3.60
C PRO A 75 -16.27 0.75 3.41
N LEU A 76 -16.87 1.23 2.31
CA LEU A 76 -17.03 2.66 2.04
C LEU A 76 -18.07 3.34 2.95
N SER A 77 -18.74 2.55 3.80
CA SER A 77 -19.77 3.02 4.74
C SER A 77 -19.24 3.81 5.95
N GLY A 78 -17.93 3.84 6.17
CA GLY A 78 -17.31 4.51 7.33
C GLY A 78 -17.17 3.62 8.56
N GLU A 79 -17.52 2.35 8.48
CA GLU A 79 -17.34 1.38 9.55
C GLU A 79 -15.86 1.21 9.91
N GLU A 80 -15.57 1.15 11.22
CA GLU A 80 -14.21 0.93 11.71
C GLU A 80 -13.85 -0.56 11.61
N ILE A 81 -12.74 -0.86 10.96
CA ILE A 81 -12.18 -2.21 10.85
C ILE A 81 -10.90 -2.29 11.66
N HIS A 82 -10.80 -3.33 12.47
CA HIS A 82 -9.64 -3.60 13.32
C HIS A 82 -8.90 -4.82 12.80
N ASP A 83 -7.60 -4.68 12.58
CA ASP A 83 -6.72 -5.80 12.33
C ASP A 83 -5.40 -5.63 13.11
N VAL A 84 -4.46 -6.56 12.91
CA VAL A 84 -3.15 -6.52 13.56
C VAL A 84 -2.31 -5.29 13.16
N SER A 85 -2.65 -4.59 12.08
CA SER A 85 -1.97 -3.37 11.61
C SER A 85 -2.56 -2.10 12.24
N GLY A 86 -3.71 -2.19 12.91
CA GLY A 86 -4.38 -1.07 13.57
C GLY A 86 -5.87 -0.98 13.27
N THR A 87 -6.41 0.22 13.46
CA THR A 87 -7.82 0.52 13.20
C THR A 87 -7.93 1.47 12.04
N TYR A 88 -8.80 1.14 11.09
CA TYR A 88 -8.96 1.89 9.84
C TYR A 88 -10.43 2.15 9.55
N ARG A 89 -10.68 3.18 8.76
CA ARG A 89 -12.00 3.49 8.20
C ARG A 89 -11.86 4.25 6.88
N ILE A 90 -12.97 4.32 6.14
CA ILE A 90 -13.11 5.16 4.95
C ILE A 90 -14.23 6.15 5.19
N ILE A 91 -13.97 7.44 4.98
CA ILE A 91 -14.98 8.49 5.13
C ILE A 91 -15.09 9.33 3.86
N PRO A 92 -16.30 9.79 3.49
CA PRO A 92 -16.46 10.74 2.39
C PRO A 92 -15.85 12.11 2.75
N VAL A 93 -15.25 12.77 1.76
CA VAL A 93 -14.75 14.15 1.89
C VAL A 93 -15.89 15.09 1.54
N ILE A 94 -16.36 15.86 2.50
CA ILE A 94 -17.53 16.74 2.39
C ILE A 94 -17.38 17.69 1.20
N GLY A 95 -18.42 17.79 0.38
CA GLY A 95 -18.47 18.69 -0.79
C GLY A 95 -17.71 18.18 -2.02
N THR A 96 -17.24 16.91 -2.01
CA THR A 96 -16.53 16.30 -3.12
C THR A 96 -17.06 14.89 -3.41
N ALA A 97 -16.59 14.27 -4.51
CA ALA A 97 -16.81 12.85 -4.82
C ALA A 97 -15.63 11.96 -4.34
N LEU A 98 -14.85 12.43 -3.36
CA LEU A 98 -13.65 11.76 -2.88
C LEU A 98 -13.88 11.10 -1.52
N PHE A 99 -13.01 10.15 -1.18
CA PHE A 99 -12.98 9.44 0.08
C PHE A 99 -11.58 9.48 0.68
N ASP A 100 -11.49 9.54 2.01
CA ASP A 100 -10.25 9.40 2.75
C ASP A 100 -10.19 8.04 3.43
N LEU A 101 -9.13 7.28 3.17
CA LEU A 101 -8.75 6.15 4.00
C LEU A 101 -7.95 6.68 5.18
N GLN A 102 -8.41 6.38 6.39
CA GLN A 102 -7.84 6.87 7.64
C GLN A 102 -7.40 5.71 8.54
N ASN A 103 -6.31 5.94 9.27
CA ASN A 103 -5.81 5.09 10.34
C ASN A 103 -5.94 5.80 11.68
N LYS A 104 -6.33 5.08 12.73
CA LYS A 104 -6.45 5.62 14.09
C LYS A 104 -5.10 5.59 14.80
N GLN A 105 -4.65 6.73 15.29
CA GLN A 105 -3.43 6.88 16.07
C GLN A 105 -3.78 7.56 17.41
N GLY A 106 -3.84 6.77 18.47
CA GLY A 106 -4.43 7.21 19.73
C GLY A 106 -5.89 7.63 19.52
N GLU A 107 -6.25 8.84 19.91
CA GLU A 107 -7.59 9.40 19.71
C GLU A 107 -7.79 10.10 18.35
N LYS A 108 -6.76 10.18 17.51
CA LYS A 108 -6.81 10.93 16.25
C LYS A 108 -6.92 9.98 15.05
N TRP A 109 -7.67 10.44 14.05
CA TRP A 109 -7.72 9.84 12.74
C TRP A 109 -6.75 10.54 11.80
N ILE A 110 -5.86 9.78 11.17
CA ILE A 110 -4.84 10.29 10.25
C ILE A 110 -5.16 9.76 8.86
N THR A 111 -5.36 10.65 7.90
CA THR A 111 -5.54 10.27 6.49
C THR A 111 -4.25 9.69 5.94
N LYS A 112 -4.34 8.52 5.31
CA LYS A 112 -3.23 7.85 4.62
C LYS A 112 -3.21 8.20 3.15
N PHE A 113 -4.38 8.12 2.51
CA PHE A 113 -4.56 8.54 1.12
C PHE A 113 -6.00 8.95 0.85
N ARG A 114 -6.18 9.73 -0.20
CA ARG A 114 -7.48 10.18 -0.74
C ARG A 114 -7.70 9.58 -2.12
N PHE A 115 -8.90 9.12 -2.42
CA PHE A 115 -9.22 8.47 -3.67
C PHE A 115 -10.61 8.82 -4.19
N SER A 116 -10.81 8.63 -5.50
CA SER A 116 -12.13 8.65 -6.12
C SER A 116 -12.61 7.23 -6.38
N THR A 117 -13.91 7.06 -6.62
CA THR A 117 -14.46 5.76 -7.03
C THR A 117 -14.47 5.59 -8.55
N GLU A 118 -13.90 6.54 -9.30
CA GLU A 118 -13.77 6.46 -10.75
C GLU A 118 -12.81 5.34 -11.16
N GLU A 119 -13.24 4.45 -12.03
CA GLU A 119 -12.38 3.39 -12.55
C GLU A 119 -11.24 3.95 -13.40
N LYS A 120 -10.03 3.46 -13.19
CA LYS A 120 -8.83 3.81 -13.94
C LYS A 120 -8.23 2.59 -14.63
N GLN A 121 -7.73 2.80 -15.84
CA GLN A 121 -6.90 1.83 -16.54
C GLN A 121 -5.43 2.04 -16.17
N LEU A 122 -4.63 0.97 -16.18
CA LEU A 122 -3.21 1.02 -15.80
C LEU A 122 -2.41 2.11 -16.55
N LYS A 123 -2.72 2.32 -17.84
CA LYS A 123 -2.07 3.36 -18.66
C LYS A 123 -2.25 4.79 -18.13
N GLN A 124 -3.31 5.05 -17.35
CA GLN A 124 -3.59 6.38 -16.80
C GLN A 124 -2.69 6.72 -15.60
N PHE A 125 -1.99 5.73 -15.04
CA PHE A 125 -1.00 5.93 -13.98
C PHE A 125 0.43 6.17 -14.49
N HIS A 126 0.63 6.24 -15.83
CA HIS A 126 1.96 6.29 -16.41
C HIS A 126 2.81 7.47 -15.87
N GLU A 127 2.24 8.67 -15.80
CA GLU A 127 2.95 9.86 -15.28
C GLU A 127 3.27 9.71 -13.79
N ALA A 128 2.31 9.30 -12.96
CA ALA A 128 2.50 9.10 -11.54
C ALA A 128 3.52 7.97 -11.26
N SER A 129 3.43 6.87 -11.98
CA SER A 129 4.38 5.76 -11.90
C SER A 129 5.80 6.21 -12.28
N ARG A 130 5.94 6.98 -13.36
CA ARG A 130 7.22 7.56 -13.77
C ARG A 130 7.77 8.48 -12.67
N PHE A 131 6.94 9.38 -12.12
CA PHE A 131 7.34 10.26 -11.02
C PHE A 131 7.87 9.46 -9.83
N ILE A 132 7.14 8.44 -9.40
CA ILE A 132 7.52 7.58 -8.26
C ILE A 132 8.89 6.91 -8.50
N GLN A 133 9.17 6.47 -9.74
CA GLN A 133 10.38 5.74 -10.09
C GLN A 133 11.59 6.63 -10.41
N THR A 134 11.39 7.90 -10.76
CA THR A 134 12.49 8.73 -11.28
C THR A 134 12.68 10.06 -10.58
N SER A 135 11.71 10.55 -9.81
CA SER A 135 11.82 11.85 -9.15
C SER A 135 12.70 11.75 -7.90
N ASP A 136 13.59 12.72 -7.73
CA ASP A 136 14.36 12.92 -6.50
C ASP A 136 13.51 13.22 -5.26
N LYS A 137 12.25 13.58 -5.45
CA LYS A 137 11.26 13.77 -4.37
C LYS A 137 10.53 12.48 -3.97
N SER A 138 10.75 11.41 -4.71
CA SER A 138 10.13 10.10 -4.39
C SER A 138 10.94 9.37 -3.31
N PRO A 139 10.31 8.84 -2.26
CA PRO A 139 11.01 8.03 -1.27
C PRO A 139 11.59 6.74 -1.87
N PHE A 140 11.05 6.27 -2.99
CA PHE A 140 11.50 5.05 -3.66
C PHE A 140 12.80 5.23 -4.46
N THR A 141 13.19 6.46 -4.79
CA THR A 141 14.48 6.77 -5.41
C THR A 141 15.58 7.07 -4.40
N GLN A 142 15.21 7.32 -3.13
CA GLN A 142 16.16 7.64 -2.05
C GLN A 142 16.79 6.39 -1.40
N GLY A 143 16.32 5.21 -1.75
CA GLY A 143 16.84 3.95 -1.22
C GLY A 143 15.85 2.81 -1.35
N ARG A 144 16.32 1.61 -1.00
CA ARG A 144 15.46 0.43 -1.04
C ARG A 144 14.35 0.49 0.00
N ILE A 145 13.16 0.08 -0.40
CA ILE A 145 12.03 -0.15 0.49
C ILE A 145 11.42 -1.49 0.09
N VAL A 146 11.48 -2.46 0.99
CA VAL A 146 10.83 -3.77 0.83
C VAL A 146 10.02 -4.04 2.07
N THR A 147 8.76 -4.42 1.89
CA THR A 147 7.87 -4.69 3.03
C THR A 147 7.00 -5.90 2.75
N ILE A 148 6.75 -6.71 3.77
CA ILE A 148 5.87 -7.87 3.71
C ILE A 148 5.03 -7.95 4.98
N ALA A 149 3.74 -8.26 4.83
CA ALA A 149 2.86 -8.57 5.94
C ALA A 149 3.21 -9.96 6.50
N THR A 150 3.14 -10.10 7.83
CA THR A 150 3.27 -11.39 8.53
C THR A 150 1.97 -11.66 9.31
N PRO A 151 1.66 -12.88 9.74
CA PRO A 151 0.44 -13.15 10.50
C PRO A 151 0.22 -12.16 11.66
N ASP A 152 1.29 -11.80 12.37
CA ASP A 152 1.24 -11.00 13.59
C ASP A 152 1.65 -9.54 13.39
N GLY A 153 1.93 -9.11 12.15
CA GLY A 153 2.39 -7.74 11.90
C GLY A 153 3.05 -7.55 10.54
N ARG A 154 4.31 -7.08 10.53
CA ARG A 154 4.99 -6.68 9.30
C ARG A 154 6.50 -6.68 9.45
N ILE A 155 7.20 -7.01 8.37
CA ILE A 155 8.65 -6.82 8.26
C ILE A 155 8.91 -5.81 7.16
N THR A 156 9.75 -4.81 7.43
CA THR A 156 10.14 -3.77 6.47
C THR A 156 11.65 -3.56 6.51
N LEU A 157 12.28 -3.62 5.36
CA LEU A 157 13.64 -3.15 5.14
C LEU A 157 13.56 -1.80 4.40
N SER A 158 13.99 -0.72 5.08
CA SER A 158 14.08 0.61 4.50
C SER A 158 15.51 1.13 4.60
N GLY A 159 16.16 1.36 3.47
CA GLY A 159 17.60 1.63 3.41
C GLY A 159 18.38 0.53 4.12
N HIS A 160 19.02 0.88 5.25
CA HIS A 160 19.77 -0.04 6.12
C HIS A 160 19.04 -0.40 7.42
N THR A 161 17.75 -0.12 7.53
CA THR A 161 16.98 -0.38 8.76
C THR A 161 15.97 -1.49 8.51
N LEU A 162 16.15 -2.62 9.19
CA LEU A 162 15.16 -3.68 9.29
C LEU A 162 14.24 -3.40 10.47
N THR A 163 12.96 -3.25 10.20
CA THR A 163 11.91 -3.07 11.20
C THR A 163 11.01 -4.31 11.22
N MET A 164 10.82 -4.90 12.38
CA MET A 164 9.88 -6.00 12.60
C MET A 164 8.82 -5.53 13.60
N THR A 165 7.56 -5.66 13.21
CA THR A 165 6.40 -5.31 14.04
C THR A 165 5.63 -6.58 14.34
N HIS A 166 5.31 -6.81 15.61
CA HIS A 166 4.45 -7.88 16.11
C HIS A 166 3.42 -7.26 17.05
N GLY A 167 2.18 -7.11 16.59
CA GLY A 167 1.17 -6.33 17.30
C GLY A 167 1.72 -4.94 17.65
N ASP A 168 1.66 -4.57 18.92
CA ASP A 168 2.15 -3.27 19.41
C ASP A 168 3.68 -3.18 19.59
N LYS A 169 4.38 -4.31 19.45
CA LYS A 169 5.83 -4.36 19.62
C LYS A 169 6.54 -4.07 18.30
N LYS A 170 7.47 -3.11 18.35
CA LYS A 170 8.27 -2.71 17.18
C LYS A 170 9.75 -2.83 17.51
N MET A 171 10.47 -3.67 16.78
CA MET A 171 11.92 -3.84 16.89
C MET A 171 12.59 -3.26 15.64
N ARG A 172 13.67 -2.50 15.83
CA ARG A 172 14.48 -1.94 14.74
C ARG A 172 15.91 -2.41 14.87
N LYS A 173 16.50 -2.84 13.76
CA LYS A 173 17.89 -3.27 13.65
C LYS A 173 18.57 -2.61 12.48
N ARG A 174 19.75 -2.04 12.68
CA ARG A 174 20.58 -1.55 11.57
C ARG A 174 21.29 -2.74 10.92
N ILE A 175 21.24 -2.80 9.60
CA ILE A 175 21.80 -3.87 8.76
C ILE A 175 23.00 -3.31 8.00
N ARG A 176 24.09 -4.08 7.93
CA ARG A 176 25.22 -3.75 7.06
C ARG A 176 24.85 -4.06 5.61
N GLU A 177 25.46 -3.36 4.65
CA GLU A 177 25.18 -3.60 3.22
C GLU A 177 25.44 -5.06 2.82
N ASP A 178 26.54 -5.64 3.31
CA ASP A 178 26.90 -7.04 3.02
C ASP A 178 25.87 -8.06 3.51
N ASP A 179 25.06 -7.72 4.52
CA ASP A 179 24.03 -8.60 5.09
C ASP A 179 22.69 -8.49 4.33
N VAL A 180 22.51 -7.47 3.48
CA VAL A 180 21.24 -7.20 2.78
C VAL A 180 20.77 -8.39 1.93
N PRO A 181 21.61 -9.05 1.11
CA PRO A 181 21.14 -10.20 0.31
C PRO A 181 20.61 -11.36 1.17
N ALA A 182 21.23 -11.61 2.34
CA ALA A 182 20.77 -12.63 3.26
C ALA A 182 19.42 -12.25 3.90
N ILE A 183 19.22 -10.98 4.25
CA ILE A 183 17.98 -10.45 4.80
C ILE A 183 16.85 -10.53 3.76
N LEU A 184 17.12 -10.18 2.49
CA LEU A 184 16.13 -10.27 1.41
C LEU A 184 15.66 -11.71 1.22
N ARG A 185 16.57 -12.67 1.17
CA ARG A 185 16.22 -14.09 1.08
C ARG A 185 15.45 -14.59 2.30
N GLN A 186 15.95 -14.29 3.49
CA GLN A 186 15.39 -14.82 4.73
C GLN A 186 13.98 -14.32 5.03
N TYR A 187 13.72 -13.02 4.83
CA TYR A 187 12.48 -12.38 5.27
C TYR A 187 11.51 -12.07 4.14
N PHE A 188 11.99 -11.92 2.92
CA PHE A 188 11.16 -11.49 1.78
C PHE A 188 11.10 -12.54 0.65
N GLY A 189 11.90 -13.62 0.73
CA GLY A 189 11.96 -14.65 -0.32
C GLY A 189 12.54 -14.15 -1.64
N MET A 190 13.32 -13.06 -1.60
CA MET A 190 13.92 -12.41 -2.76
C MET A 190 15.41 -12.76 -2.85
N ASP A 191 15.89 -13.14 -4.04
CA ASP A 191 17.32 -13.41 -4.25
C ASP A 191 18.15 -12.13 -4.32
N GLU A 192 17.58 -11.07 -4.90
CA GLU A 192 18.21 -9.76 -5.02
C GLU A 192 17.18 -8.62 -4.95
N PHE A 193 17.64 -7.41 -4.67
CA PHE A 193 16.87 -6.19 -4.82
C PHE A 193 17.16 -5.61 -6.19
N VAL A 194 16.15 -5.59 -7.06
CA VAL A 194 16.23 -4.90 -8.35
C VAL A 194 15.72 -3.48 -8.12
N PRO A 195 16.59 -2.45 -8.23
CA PRO A 195 16.13 -1.05 -8.22
C PRO A 195 15.15 -0.83 -9.38
N MET A 196 14.12 -0.06 -9.11
CA MET A 196 13.14 0.34 -10.12
C MET A 196 13.70 1.45 -11.00
#